data_0c11ff171d7a621a8ccaae518218134a
#
_entry.id   0c11ff171d7a621a8ccaae518218134a
#
_cell.length_a   1.000
_cell.length_b   1.000
_cell.length_c   1.000
_cell.angle_alpha   90.00
_cell.angle_beta   90.00
_cell.angle_gamma   90.00
#
_symmetry.space_group_name_H-M   'P 1'
#
loop_
_entity.id
_entity.type
_entity.pdbx_description
1 polymer ?
#
loop_
_entity_poly.entity_id
_entity_poly.type
_entity_poly.pdbx_seq_one_letter_code
_entity_poly.pdbx_strand_id
1 'polypeptide(L)'
;DKKYDTPIFKEVNPNFISRFTKRLINNPTKRLLVGITGESASGKSTICQEIKKTIEHLNMPISVLSTDNYFNDISELIKKYGCFDTLRDNGYDIDAPESFQLQLLRSDLLTLASGKNIMAPRYIPNGTGVSVPRALDVNSQKIIVVEGIATMYEEVRDVFDVKVYIETENDIRKERFLKRAVTERNQNEENAIKQWE
;
A
#
# COMPACT_ATOMS: atom_id res chain seq x y z
N ASP A 1 16.98 -16.76 -14.83
CA ASP A 1 16.03 -16.04 -13.96
C ASP A 1 15.28 -16.95 -12.99
N LYS A 2 16.03 -17.90 -12.37
CA LYS A 2 15.48 -18.83 -11.37
C LYS A 2 15.49 -18.29 -9.93
N LYS A 3 15.82 -17.02 -9.72
CA LYS A 3 15.97 -16.43 -8.37
C LYS A 3 14.66 -16.00 -7.72
N TYR A 4 13.54 -16.08 -8.44
CA TYR A 4 12.24 -15.62 -7.97
C TYR A 4 11.20 -16.74 -7.81
N ASP A 5 11.60 -18.00 -7.97
CA ASP A 5 10.75 -19.19 -7.81
C ASP A 5 10.58 -19.64 -6.34
N THR A 6 10.76 -18.71 -5.39
CA THR A 6 10.40 -19.03 -4.00
C THR A 6 8.87 -18.87 -3.91
N PRO A 7 8.13 -19.94 -3.58
CA PRO A 7 6.69 -19.83 -3.48
C PRO A 7 6.34 -18.77 -2.45
N ILE A 8 5.58 -17.77 -2.88
CA ILE A 8 5.11 -16.63 -2.09
C ILE A 8 4.30 -17.07 -0.86
N PHE A 9 3.80 -18.30 -0.89
CA PHE A 9 3.06 -18.93 0.20
C PHE A 9 3.70 -20.27 0.55
N LYS A 10 4.63 -20.29 1.50
CA LYS A 10 5.17 -21.56 2.02
C LYS A 10 4.15 -22.36 2.82
N GLU A 11 3.23 -21.70 3.50
CA GLU A 11 2.12 -22.34 4.20
C GLU A 11 0.93 -21.37 4.27
N VAL A 12 -0.18 -21.72 3.64
CA VAL A 12 -1.44 -21.03 3.88
C VAL A 12 -2.08 -21.68 5.10
N ASN A 13 -2.13 -20.96 6.22
CA ASN A 13 -2.80 -21.46 7.43
C ASN A 13 -4.25 -21.83 7.11
N PRO A 14 -4.66 -23.12 7.23
CA PRO A 14 -6.02 -23.55 6.92
C PRO A 14 -7.09 -22.80 7.71
N ASN A 15 -6.76 -22.31 8.92
CA ASN A 15 -7.64 -21.48 9.72
C ASN A 15 -7.87 -20.10 9.09
N PHE A 16 -6.90 -19.55 8.37
CA PHE A 16 -7.05 -18.31 7.63
C PHE A 16 -8.06 -18.46 6.50
N ILE A 17 -7.91 -19.49 5.66
CA ILE A 17 -8.86 -19.79 4.57
C ILE A 17 -10.25 -20.04 5.13
N SER A 18 -10.38 -20.84 6.18
CA SER A 18 -11.66 -21.14 6.82
C SER A 18 -12.37 -19.89 7.37
N ARG A 19 -11.63 -19.01 8.06
CA ARG A 19 -12.17 -17.72 8.56
C ARG A 19 -12.57 -16.79 7.42
N PHE A 20 -11.75 -16.71 6.39
CA PHE A 20 -12.00 -15.92 5.20
C PHE A 20 -13.26 -16.40 4.49
N THR A 21 -13.36 -17.69 4.21
CA THR A 21 -14.50 -18.30 3.52
C THR A 21 -15.78 -18.17 4.34
N LYS A 22 -15.75 -18.44 5.64
CA LYS A 22 -16.90 -18.28 6.54
C LYS A 22 -17.42 -16.84 6.57
N ARG A 23 -16.53 -15.84 6.61
CA ARG A 23 -16.94 -14.43 6.59
C ARG A 23 -17.60 -14.04 5.28
N LEU A 24 -17.11 -14.53 4.14
CA LEU A 24 -17.71 -14.28 2.83
C LEU A 24 -19.08 -14.94 2.67
N ILE A 25 -19.24 -16.17 3.15
CA ILE A 25 -20.47 -16.96 3.00
C ILE A 25 -21.54 -16.45 3.95
N ASN A 26 -21.21 -16.22 5.22
CA ASN A 26 -22.18 -15.89 6.25
C ASN A 26 -22.69 -14.44 6.19
N ASN A 27 -22.07 -13.58 5.38
CA ASN A 27 -22.52 -12.19 5.23
C ASN A 27 -22.40 -11.72 3.77
N PRO A 28 -23.40 -12.04 2.92
CA PRO A 28 -23.35 -11.76 1.49
C PRO A 28 -23.34 -10.28 1.15
N THR A 29 -23.73 -9.40 2.07
CA THR A 29 -23.72 -7.95 1.89
C THR A 29 -22.40 -7.33 2.33
N LYS A 30 -21.68 -7.98 3.24
CA LYS A 30 -20.42 -7.45 3.77
C LYS A 30 -19.32 -7.48 2.69
N ARG A 31 -18.53 -6.40 2.63
CA ARG A 31 -17.27 -6.36 1.89
C ARG A 31 -16.15 -6.88 2.79
N LEU A 32 -15.18 -7.57 2.20
CA LEU A 32 -14.00 -8.03 2.91
C LEU A 32 -12.86 -7.04 2.67
N LEU A 33 -12.35 -6.45 3.74
CA LEU A 33 -11.20 -5.56 3.71
C LEU A 33 -9.94 -6.31 4.14
N VAL A 34 -8.96 -6.38 3.25
CA VAL A 34 -7.66 -7.00 3.49
C VAL A 34 -6.59 -5.92 3.48
N GLY A 35 -5.94 -5.70 4.61
CA GLY A 35 -4.79 -4.79 4.73
C GLY A 35 -3.48 -5.55 4.56
N ILE A 36 -2.62 -5.10 3.67
CA ILE A 36 -1.30 -5.68 3.41
C ILE A 36 -0.23 -4.64 3.70
N THR A 37 0.62 -4.94 4.65
CA THR A 37 1.78 -4.11 5.01
C THR A 37 3.08 -4.88 4.91
N GLY A 38 4.16 -4.21 5.18
CA GLY A 38 5.54 -4.71 5.20
C GLY A 38 6.48 -3.55 4.93
N GLU A 39 7.73 -3.75 5.19
CA GLU A 39 8.74 -2.70 5.01
C GLU A 39 8.93 -2.31 3.54
N SER A 40 9.65 -1.21 3.29
CA SER A 40 9.95 -0.77 1.93
C SER A 40 10.63 -1.88 1.13
N ALA A 41 10.27 -2.00 -0.15
CA ALA A 41 10.76 -3.02 -1.07
C ALA A 41 10.50 -4.49 -0.67
N SER A 42 9.62 -4.77 0.30
CA SER A 42 9.23 -6.15 0.67
C SER A 42 8.42 -6.89 -0.39
N GLY A 43 7.88 -6.19 -1.40
CA GLY A 43 7.09 -6.80 -2.48
C GLY A 43 5.57 -6.72 -2.28
N LYS A 44 5.08 -5.83 -1.39
CA LYS A 44 3.64 -5.61 -1.16
C LYS A 44 2.84 -5.47 -2.45
N SER A 45 3.21 -4.52 -3.29
CA SER A 45 2.49 -4.24 -4.54
C SER A 45 2.52 -5.42 -5.51
N THR A 46 3.63 -6.17 -5.57
CA THR A 46 3.73 -7.39 -6.38
C THR A 46 2.73 -8.44 -5.92
N ILE A 47 2.69 -8.71 -4.61
CA ILE A 47 1.76 -9.67 -4.01
C ILE A 47 0.30 -9.23 -4.25
N CYS A 48 0.00 -7.94 -4.09
CA CYS A 48 -1.33 -7.42 -4.36
C CYS A 48 -1.76 -7.63 -5.82
N GLN A 49 -0.85 -7.44 -6.77
CA GLN A 49 -1.14 -7.70 -8.18
C GLN A 49 -1.39 -9.19 -8.45
N GLU A 50 -0.62 -10.09 -7.84
CA GLU A 50 -0.84 -11.52 -7.98
C GLU A 50 -2.16 -11.98 -7.32
N ILE A 51 -2.50 -11.44 -6.15
CA ILE A 51 -3.81 -11.66 -5.52
C ILE A 51 -4.92 -11.19 -6.46
N LYS A 52 -4.79 -9.98 -7.03
CA LYS A 52 -5.76 -9.43 -7.97
C LYS A 52 -5.97 -10.37 -9.16
N LYS A 53 -4.90 -10.75 -9.84
CA LYS A 53 -4.96 -11.67 -10.99
C LYS A 53 -5.63 -13.00 -10.62
N THR A 54 -5.27 -13.58 -9.46
CA THR A 54 -5.82 -14.85 -9.00
C THR A 54 -7.32 -14.75 -8.74
N ILE A 55 -7.76 -13.69 -8.08
CA ILE A 55 -9.18 -13.46 -7.75
C ILE A 55 -9.98 -13.18 -9.02
N GLU A 56 -9.44 -12.39 -9.96
CA GLU A 56 -10.08 -12.12 -11.26
C GLU A 56 -10.21 -13.38 -12.12
N HIS A 57 -9.22 -14.29 -12.08
CA HIS A 57 -9.32 -15.61 -12.73
C HIS A 57 -10.45 -16.49 -12.18
N LEU A 58 -10.82 -16.28 -10.91
CA LEU A 58 -11.96 -16.92 -10.28
C LEU A 58 -13.30 -16.21 -10.59
N ASN A 59 -13.30 -15.24 -11.50
CA ASN A 59 -14.43 -14.38 -11.83
C ASN A 59 -15.02 -13.66 -10.60
N MET A 60 -14.19 -13.35 -9.60
CA MET A 60 -14.60 -12.60 -8.42
C MET A 60 -14.19 -11.13 -8.55
N PRO A 61 -15.11 -10.20 -8.29
CA PRO A 61 -14.79 -8.78 -8.34
C PRO A 61 -13.90 -8.37 -7.15
N ILE A 62 -12.80 -7.68 -7.44
CA ILE A 62 -11.82 -7.20 -6.48
C ILE A 62 -11.44 -5.74 -6.76
N SER A 63 -11.22 -4.98 -5.71
CA SER A 63 -10.58 -3.66 -5.79
C SER A 63 -9.24 -3.68 -5.08
N VAL A 64 -8.28 -2.94 -5.62
CA VAL A 64 -6.97 -2.74 -5.01
C VAL A 64 -6.75 -1.24 -4.82
N LEU A 65 -6.34 -0.84 -3.62
CA LEU A 65 -6.05 0.54 -3.24
C LEU A 65 -4.69 0.59 -2.56
N SER A 66 -3.84 1.55 -2.95
CA SER A 66 -2.59 1.84 -2.25
C SER A 66 -2.77 2.98 -1.25
N THR A 67 -2.24 2.81 -0.04
CA THR A 67 -2.23 3.89 0.95
C THR A 67 -1.30 5.03 0.56
N ASP A 68 -0.36 4.82 -0.35
CA ASP A 68 0.52 5.86 -0.86
C ASP A 68 -0.26 6.98 -1.58
N ASN A 69 -1.47 6.69 -2.07
CA ASN A 69 -2.35 7.72 -2.60
C ASN A 69 -2.83 8.72 -1.55
N TYR A 70 -2.74 8.37 -0.28
CA TYR A 70 -3.18 9.20 0.85
C TYR A 70 -2.06 10.00 1.50
N PHE A 71 -0.87 10.08 0.89
CA PHE A 71 0.13 11.07 1.34
C PHE A 71 -0.44 12.48 1.30
N ASN A 72 -0.06 13.29 2.27
CA ASN A 72 -0.36 14.71 2.27
C ASN A 72 0.26 15.41 1.04
N ASP A 73 -0.36 16.48 0.59
CA ASP A 73 0.28 17.38 -0.37
C ASP A 73 1.41 18.14 0.33
N ILE A 74 2.62 17.92 -0.13
CA ILE A 74 3.84 18.55 0.39
C ILE A 74 4.54 19.40 -0.68
N SER A 75 3.83 19.75 -1.75
CA SER A 75 4.40 20.48 -2.89
C SER A 75 4.99 21.83 -2.48
N GLU A 76 4.36 22.54 -1.53
CA GLU A 76 4.91 23.80 -1.00
C GLU A 76 6.19 23.58 -0.15
N LEU A 77 6.26 22.46 0.58
CA LEU A 77 7.49 22.11 1.30
C LEU A 77 8.61 21.76 0.31
N ILE A 78 8.31 20.98 -0.73
CA ILE A 78 9.30 20.68 -1.79
C ILE A 78 9.79 21.95 -2.47
N LYS A 79 8.92 22.90 -2.80
CA LYS A 79 9.33 24.21 -3.35
C LYS A 79 10.24 24.97 -2.40
N LYS A 80 9.92 24.97 -1.10
CA LYS A 80 10.72 25.67 -0.07
C LYS A 80 12.09 25.06 0.13
N TYR A 81 12.19 23.74 0.17
CA TYR A 81 13.45 23.02 0.45
C TYR A 81 14.20 22.58 -0.82
N GLY A 82 13.61 22.76 -2.00
CA GLY A 82 14.22 22.47 -3.29
C GLY A 82 14.02 21.02 -3.78
N CYS A 83 14.12 20.03 -2.88
CA CYS A 83 13.88 18.63 -3.21
C CYS A 83 13.49 17.82 -1.96
N PHE A 84 13.06 16.59 -2.21
CA PHE A 84 12.66 15.67 -1.15
C PHE A 84 13.81 15.28 -0.20
N ASP A 85 15.02 15.08 -0.73
CA ASP A 85 16.18 14.72 0.08
C ASP A 85 16.52 15.82 1.11
N THR A 86 16.53 17.09 0.67
CA THR A 86 16.74 18.22 1.58
C THR A 86 15.63 18.34 2.62
N LEU A 87 14.38 18.07 2.24
CA LEU A 87 13.25 18.10 3.17
C LEU A 87 13.41 17.02 4.26
N ARG A 88 13.81 15.81 3.87
CA ARG A 88 14.09 14.70 4.80
C ARG A 88 15.25 15.04 5.73
N ASP A 89 16.35 15.59 5.20
CA ASP A 89 17.51 16.00 5.99
C ASP A 89 17.16 17.09 7.02
N ASN A 90 16.03 17.80 6.82
CA ASN A 90 15.46 18.74 7.77
C ASN A 90 14.38 18.10 8.68
N GLY A 91 14.34 16.78 8.76
CA GLY A 91 13.54 16.03 9.74
C GLY A 91 12.14 15.63 9.27
N TYR A 92 11.82 15.76 7.96
CA TYR A 92 10.56 15.24 7.45
C TYR A 92 10.62 13.72 7.27
N ASP A 93 9.76 13.00 7.99
CA ASP A 93 9.61 11.56 7.85
C ASP A 93 8.35 11.24 7.02
N ILE A 94 8.56 10.71 5.81
CA ILE A 94 7.47 10.35 4.91
C ILE A 94 6.67 9.14 5.43
N ASP A 95 7.33 8.29 6.20
CA ASP A 95 6.72 7.07 6.73
C ASP A 95 6.03 7.31 8.08
N ALA A 96 6.06 8.54 8.60
CA ALA A 96 5.34 8.89 9.81
C ALA A 96 3.82 8.98 9.57
N PRO A 97 2.97 8.64 10.57
CA PRO A 97 1.52 8.76 10.46
C PRO A 97 1.05 10.16 10.02
N GLU A 98 1.74 11.20 10.48
CA GLU A 98 1.45 12.61 10.16
C GLU A 98 1.62 12.95 8.68
N SER A 99 2.35 12.12 7.93
CA SER A 99 2.56 12.30 6.49
C SER A 99 1.38 11.82 5.65
N PHE A 100 0.38 11.19 6.29
CA PHE A 100 -0.79 10.64 5.62
C PHE A 100 -2.09 11.33 6.01
N GLN A 101 -3.05 11.34 5.09
CA GLN A 101 -4.45 11.75 5.31
C GLN A 101 -5.23 10.60 5.98
N LEU A 102 -4.82 10.16 7.19
CA LEU A 102 -5.35 8.94 7.83
C LEU A 102 -6.85 9.00 8.11
N GLN A 103 -7.40 10.16 8.46
CA GLN A 103 -8.83 10.32 8.69
C GLN A 103 -9.64 10.14 7.39
N LEU A 104 -9.11 10.66 6.27
CA LEU A 104 -9.71 10.46 4.96
C LEU A 104 -9.62 8.98 4.55
N LEU A 105 -8.44 8.36 4.70
CA LEU A 105 -8.25 6.93 4.44
C LEU A 105 -9.25 6.09 5.22
N ARG A 106 -9.39 6.31 6.53
CA ARG A 106 -10.37 5.61 7.37
C ARG A 106 -11.80 5.79 6.87
N SER A 107 -12.20 7.03 6.58
CA SER A 107 -13.54 7.34 6.08
C SER A 107 -13.83 6.63 4.75
N ASP A 108 -12.86 6.64 3.85
CA ASP A 108 -12.97 5.99 2.54
C ASP A 108 -13.06 4.47 2.68
N LEU A 109 -12.26 3.85 3.56
CA LEU A 109 -12.32 2.41 3.83
C LEU A 109 -13.69 2.00 4.41
N LEU A 110 -14.24 2.76 5.35
CA LEU A 110 -15.58 2.51 5.89
C LEU A 110 -16.68 2.68 4.83
N THR A 111 -16.53 3.65 3.95
CA THR A 111 -17.43 3.88 2.81
C THR A 111 -17.40 2.68 1.85
N LEU A 112 -16.20 2.22 1.47
CA LEU A 112 -16.04 1.02 0.65
C LEU A 112 -16.60 -0.23 1.34
N ALA A 113 -16.38 -0.38 2.66
CA ALA A 113 -16.93 -1.49 3.44
C ALA A 113 -18.44 -1.51 3.45
N SER A 114 -19.09 -0.34 3.34
CA SER A 114 -20.55 -0.21 3.24
C SER A 114 -21.13 -0.55 1.86
N GLY A 115 -20.27 -0.79 0.86
CA GLY A 115 -20.69 -1.07 -0.51
C GLY A 115 -20.80 0.16 -1.41
N LYS A 116 -20.33 1.31 -0.98
CA LYS A 116 -20.35 2.56 -1.76
C LYS A 116 -18.98 2.83 -2.38
N ASN A 117 -18.97 3.32 -3.62
CA ASN A 117 -17.77 3.76 -4.30
C ASN A 117 -17.23 5.05 -3.69
N ILE A 118 -15.94 5.28 -3.88
CA ILE A 118 -15.25 6.50 -3.44
C ILE A 118 -14.47 7.14 -4.58
N MET A 119 -14.13 8.39 -4.39
CA MET A 119 -13.14 9.12 -5.17
C MET A 119 -11.93 9.38 -4.26
N ALA A 120 -10.95 8.49 -4.30
CA ALA A 120 -9.74 8.60 -3.49
C ALA A 120 -8.80 9.72 -4.00
N PRO A 121 -7.93 10.26 -3.18
CA PRO A 121 -6.85 11.14 -3.65
C PRO A 121 -5.86 10.33 -4.49
N ARG A 122 -5.00 11.03 -5.23
CA ARG A 122 -3.91 10.45 -5.99
C ARG A 122 -2.62 11.21 -5.73
N TYR A 123 -1.69 10.57 -5.08
CA TYR A 123 -0.33 11.10 -4.94
C TYR A 123 0.46 10.89 -6.22
N ILE A 124 1.22 11.90 -6.64
CA ILE A 124 2.02 11.87 -7.87
C ILE A 124 3.49 11.59 -7.50
N PRO A 125 4.00 10.36 -7.76
CA PRO A 125 5.34 9.95 -7.31
C PRO A 125 6.46 10.43 -8.24
N ASN A 126 6.49 11.72 -8.56
CA ASN A 126 7.46 12.34 -9.47
C ASN A 126 8.42 13.30 -8.76
N GLY A 127 8.48 13.26 -7.42
CA GLY A 127 9.32 14.13 -6.60
C GLY A 127 8.75 15.54 -6.36
N THR A 128 7.58 15.86 -6.89
CA THR A 128 6.96 17.20 -6.69
C THR A 128 6.16 17.31 -5.39
N GLY A 129 5.85 16.18 -4.75
CA GLY A 129 5.06 16.14 -3.51
C GLY A 129 3.58 16.47 -3.68
N VAL A 130 3.06 16.44 -4.91
CA VAL A 130 1.68 16.79 -5.23
C VAL A 130 0.73 15.65 -4.90
N SER A 131 -0.34 15.94 -4.17
CA SER A 131 -1.49 15.07 -3.95
C SER A 131 -2.74 15.70 -4.56
N VAL A 132 -3.37 15.01 -5.52
CA VAL A 132 -4.56 15.50 -6.20
C VAL A 132 -5.79 14.91 -5.50
N PRO A 133 -6.66 15.73 -4.88
CA PRO A 133 -7.84 15.21 -4.20
C PRO A 133 -8.85 14.65 -5.19
N ARG A 134 -9.58 13.59 -4.80
CA ARG A 134 -10.69 13.00 -5.56
C ARG A 134 -10.33 12.65 -7.02
N ALA A 135 -9.16 12.11 -7.25
CA ALA A 135 -8.62 11.87 -8.60
C ALA A 135 -8.59 10.39 -9.00
N LEU A 136 -8.97 9.48 -8.09
CA LEU A 136 -8.96 8.04 -8.34
C LEU A 136 -10.33 7.44 -8.00
N ASP A 137 -11.04 6.95 -9.01
CA ASP A 137 -12.30 6.23 -8.83
C ASP A 137 -12.03 4.81 -8.32
N VAL A 138 -12.61 4.46 -7.18
CA VAL A 138 -12.47 3.14 -6.55
C VAL A 138 -13.85 2.55 -6.30
N ASN A 139 -14.14 1.48 -7.01
CA ASN A 139 -15.40 0.76 -6.86
C ASN A 139 -15.38 -0.14 -5.63
N SER A 140 -16.48 -0.18 -4.87
CA SER A 140 -16.64 -1.11 -3.76
C SER A 140 -16.97 -2.50 -4.31
N GLN A 141 -15.93 -3.32 -4.44
CA GLN A 141 -16.08 -4.71 -4.82
C GLN A 141 -16.24 -5.65 -3.60
N LYS A 142 -16.53 -6.92 -3.85
CA LYS A 142 -16.73 -7.91 -2.77
C LYS A 142 -15.49 -8.09 -1.91
N ILE A 143 -14.32 -8.03 -2.53
CA ILE A 143 -13.01 -8.07 -1.89
C ILE A 143 -12.30 -6.74 -2.18
N ILE A 144 -11.78 -6.12 -1.14
CA ILE A 144 -11.05 -4.86 -1.21
C ILE A 144 -9.69 -5.10 -0.56
N VAL A 145 -8.64 -5.05 -1.36
CA VAL A 145 -7.25 -5.19 -0.90
C VAL A 145 -6.65 -3.80 -0.83
N VAL A 146 -6.10 -3.48 0.32
CA VAL A 146 -5.42 -2.20 0.57
C VAL A 146 -3.99 -2.51 0.94
N GLU A 147 -3.04 -1.94 0.21
CA GLU A 147 -1.63 -2.16 0.47
C GLU A 147 -0.92 -0.87 0.86
N GLY A 148 0.11 -1.00 1.67
CA GLY A 148 0.99 0.08 2.08
C GLY A 148 1.22 0.17 3.58
N ILE A 149 2.15 1.02 3.97
CA ILE A 149 2.60 1.14 5.36
C ILE A 149 1.46 1.61 6.28
N ALA A 150 0.63 2.54 5.80
CA ALA A 150 -0.44 3.13 6.61
C ALA A 150 -1.56 2.15 6.97
N THR A 151 -1.62 0.94 6.36
CA THR A 151 -2.64 -0.05 6.72
C THR A 151 -2.56 -0.53 8.17
N MET A 152 -1.39 -0.42 8.81
CA MET A 152 -1.18 -0.87 10.19
C MET A 152 -1.10 0.27 11.21
N TYR A 153 -1.25 1.51 10.80
CA TYR A 153 -1.35 2.62 11.75
C TYR A 153 -2.60 2.51 12.62
N GLU A 154 -2.51 2.98 13.84
CA GLU A 154 -3.53 2.82 14.86
C GLU A 154 -4.89 3.37 14.41
N GLU A 155 -4.88 4.44 13.65
CA GLU A 155 -6.06 5.14 13.15
C GLU A 155 -6.90 4.31 12.16
N VAL A 156 -6.29 3.33 11.49
CA VAL A 156 -6.97 2.61 10.40
C VAL A 156 -6.94 1.08 10.54
N ARG A 157 -6.00 0.53 11.30
CA ARG A 157 -5.78 -0.94 11.36
C ARG A 157 -6.98 -1.76 11.82
N ASP A 158 -7.89 -1.18 12.60
CA ASP A 158 -9.10 -1.84 13.12
C ASP A 158 -10.18 -2.03 12.04
N VAL A 159 -10.11 -1.30 10.94
CA VAL A 159 -11.07 -1.39 9.83
C VAL A 159 -10.89 -2.69 9.03
N PHE A 160 -9.68 -3.26 9.03
CA PHE A 160 -9.37 -4.45 8.25
C PHE A 160 -9.86 -5.75 8.91
N ASP A 161 -10.57 -6.56 8.13
CA ASP A 161 -10.98 -7.91 8.53
C ASP A 161 -9.81 -8.90 8.56
N VAL A 162 -8.86 -8.71 7.64
CA VAL A 162 -7.65 -9.51 7.49
C VAL A 162 -6.46 -8.59 7.41
N LYS A 163 -5.41 -8.92 8.14
CA LYS A 163 -4.15 -8.17 8.18
C LYS A 163 -3.01 -9.10 7.79
N VAL A 164 -2.24 -8.68 6.80
CA VAL A 164 -1.11 -9.43 6.26
C VAL A 164 0.15 -8.59 6.39
N TYR A 165 1.17 -9.14 7.01
CA TYR A 165 2.51 -8.54 7.04
C TYR A 165 3.42 -9.33 6.11
N ILE A 166 4.10 -8.63 5.19
CA ILE A 166 5.05 -9.23 4.27
C ILE A 166 6.46 -8.99 4.81
N GLU A 167 7.11 -10.08 5.15
CA GLU A 167 8.50 -10.08 5.55
C GLU A 167 9.38 -10.53 4.39
N THR A 168 10.49 -9.87 4.19
CA THR A 168 11.49 -10.19 3.17
C THR A 168 12.87 -9.91 3.74
N GLU A 169 13.82 -10.77 3.46
CA GLU A 169 15.21 -10.64 3.91
C GLU A 169 15.79 -9.26 3.54
N ASN A 170 16.55 -8.69 4.46
CA ASN A 170 17.05 -7.32 4.35
C ASN A 170 17.91 -7.09 3.08
N ASP A 171 18.75 -8.06 2.74
CA ASP A 171 19.63 -7.97 1.55
C ASP A 171 18.82 -7.93 0.25
N ILE A 172 17.77 -8.74 0.16
CA ILE A 172 16.85 -8.75 -0.98
C ILE A 172 16.10 -7.43 -1.08
N ARG A 173 15.66 -6.88 0.05
CA ARG A 173 14.97 -5.59 0.10
C ARG A 173 15.89 -4.45 -0.32
N LYS A 174 17.14 -4.46 0.16
CA LYS A 174 18.15 -3.46 -0.19
C LYS A 174 18.40 -3.44 -1.70
N GLU A 175 18.64 -4.60 -2.31
CA GLU A 175 18.83 -4.72 -3.76
C GLU A 175 17.63 -4.14 -4.53
N ARG A 176 16.41 -4.50 -4.14
CA ARG A 176 15.18 -4.02 -4.77
C ARG A 176 14.98 -2.52 -4.58
N PHE A 177 15.26 -2.02 -3.38
CA PHE A 177 15.13 -0.60 -3.05
C PHE A 177 16.07 0.25 -3.90
N LEU A 178 17.37 -0.09 -3.94
CA LEU A 178 18.37 0.63 -4.72
C LEU A 178 18.03 0.60 -6.22
N LYS A 179 17.63 -0.55 -6.74
CA LYS A 179 17.20 -0.67 -8.13
C LYS A 179 16.04 0.28 -8.44
N ARG A 180 14.99 0.28 -7.62
CA ARG A 180 13.81 1.17 -7.80
C ARG A 180 14.17 2.64 -7.66
N ALA A 181 15.01 2.99 -6.72
CA ALA A 181 15.45 4.37 -6.50
C ALA A 181 16.09 4.95 -7.78
N VAL A 182 16.97 4.19 -8.42
CA VAL A 182 17.65 4.60 -9.65
C VAL A 182 16.72 4.54 -10.86
N THR A 183 16.01 3.41 -11.07
CA THR A 183 15.28 3.18 -12.34
C THR A 183 13.90 3.82 -12.40
N GLU A 184 13.21 3.96 -11.27
CA GLU A 184 11.81 4.43 -11.24
C GLU A 184 11.69 5.84 -10.64
N ARG A 185 12.57 6.18 -9.66
CA ARG A 185 12.52 7.48 -8.97
C ARG A 185 13.56 8.47 -9.47
N ASN A 186 14.41 8.05 -10.41
CA ASN A 186 15.51 8.85 -10.97
C ASN A 186 16.42 9.45 -9.87
N GLN A 187 16.59 8.72 -8.77
CA GLN A 187 17.41 9.12 -7.63
C GLN A 187 18.87 8.74 -7.88
N ASN A 188 19.79 9.55 -7.37
CA ASN A 188 21.21 9.21 -7.37
C ASN A 188 21.46 8.00 -6.45
N GLU A 189 22.33 7.07 -6.87
CA GLU A 189 22.63 5.85 -6.11
C GLU A 189 23.21 6.14 -4.72
N GLU A 190 24.07 7.13 -4.58
CA GLU A 190 24.61 7.53 -3.27
C GLU A 190 23.53 8.02 -2.30
N ASN A 191 22.56 8.79 -2.80
CA ASN A 191 21.42 9.24 -2.00
C ASN A 191 20.48 8.07 -1.65
N ALA A 192 20.33 7.10 -2.55
CA ALA A 192 19.54 5.90 -2.28
C ALA A 192 20.18 5.03 -1.19
N ILE A 193 21.51 4.90 -1.20
CA ILE A 193 22.26 4.17 -0.15
C ILE A 193 22.06 4.87 1.21
N LYS A 194 22.25 6.18 1.28
CA LYS A 194 22.04 6.96 2.51
C LYS A 194 20.60 6.87 3.05
N GLN A 195 19.62 6.75 2.15
CA GLN A 195 18.23 6.59 2.54
C GLN A 195 17.94 5.19 3.10
N TRP A 196 18.72 4.21 2.69
CA TRP A 196 18.57 2.84 3.18
C TRP A 196 19.17 2.63 4.58
N GLU A 197 20.28 3.29 4.89
CA GLU A 197 20.99 3.23 6.19
C GLU A 197 20.21 3.94 7.31
#